data_41256615223ae6f61de10b1dfdcfefab
#
_entry.id   41256615223ae6f61de10b1dfdcfefab
#
_cell.length_a   1.000
_cell.length_b   1.000
_cell.length_c   1.000
_cell.angle_alpha   90.00
_cell.angle_beta   90.00
_cell.angle_gamma   90.00
#
_symmetry.space_group_name_H-M   'P 1'
#
loop_
_entity.id
_entity.type
_entity.pdbx_description
1 polymer ?
#
loop_
_entity_poly.entity_id
_entity_poly.type
_entity_poly.pdbx_seq_one_letter_code
_entity_poly.pdbx_strand_id
1 'polypeptide(L)'
;NKALRLTYTGSTILGAITINVGSGTTQTQTQAGYPTLSGSLPLVKTGGGTLVITAANTLTGSTSVQQGTLQLANAAALASSKVIPLAGGTVSLAPYLQTTVGDLAPNAGGLVDLANGLVTVASGLSPTDLVTAIVAGRGDGSWTGTSGITSSVAASDVAVSLPRAVGWLDNGDGSVTAAYAAPGDTNLDWQVDVLDASNFLSFGKFDSGLAATWLEGDFNYDGVVDVLDAADFFGTGLYDAGNYNTPPGASGIAAVPEPSAATLAALAVAGWAAIGYRNQARRACRHDR
;
A
#
# COMPACT_ATOMS: atom_id res chain seq x y z
N ASN A 1 -0.91 -25.68 30.06
CA ASN A 1 0.51 -25.70 29.75
C ASN A 1 0.94 -27.04 29.15
N LYS A 2 0.92 -27.14 27.81
CA LYS A 2 1.59 -28.23 27.12
C LYS A 2 2.55 -27.61 26.10
N ALA A 3 3.76 -27.29 26.52
CA ALA A 3 4.89 -27.14 25.63
C ALA A 3 5.27 -28.53 25.13
N LEU A 4 4.89 -28.88 23.90
CA LEU A 4 5.37 -30.07 23.24
C LEU A 4 6.78 -29.77 22.71
N ARG A 5 7.80 -30.11 23.47
CA ARG A 5 9.20 -30.08 23.05
C ARG A 5 9.51 -31.41 22.36
N LEU A 6 9.39 -31.47 21.05
CA LEU A 6 9.90 -32.59 20.26
C LEU A 6 11.40 -32.40 20.04
N THR A 7 12.23 -33.13 20.80
CA THR A 7 13.66 -33.28 20.50
C THR A 7 13.79 -34.53 19.63
N TYR A 8 14.15 -34.38 18.33
CA TYR A 8 14.36 -35.48 17.42
C TYR A 8 15.80 -35.48 16.90
N THR A 9 16.50 -36.58 17.10
CA THR A 9 17.81 -36.85 16.52
C THR A 9 17.63 -37.86 15.38
N GLY A 10 17.64 -37.33 14.13
CA GLY A 10 17.81 -38.13 12.92
C GLY A 10 16.53 -38.69 12.30
N SER A 11 15.97 -37.99 11.38
CA SER A 11 15.20 -38.29 10.16
C SER A 11 14.41 -37.09 9.74
N THR A 12 14.22 -36.93 8.44
CA THR A 12 13.43 -35.81 7.86
C THR A 12 12.00 -35.87 8.40
N ILE A 13 11.66 -35.07 9.39
CA ILE A 13 10.26 -34.89 9.77
C ILE A 13 9.64 -33.97 8.70
N LEU A 14 8.86 -34.54 7.79
CA LEU A 14 7.87 -33.83 7.00
C LEU A 14 6.72 -33.43 7.95
N GLY A 15 6.99 -32.45 8.83
CA GLY A 15 6.01 -31.87 9.73
C GLY A 15 5.65 -30.47 9.26
N ALA A 16 4.41 -30.08 9.48
CA ALA A 16 3.95 -28.72 9.31
C ALA A 16 3.34 -28.22 10.61
N ILE A 17 3.46 -26.93 10.88
CA ILE A 17 2.69 -26.27 11.94
C ILE A 17 1.30 -26.05 11.38
N THR A 18 0.31 -26.84 11.82
CA THR A 18 -1.07 -26.70 11.36
C THR A 18 -1.89 -25.97 12.42
N ILE A 19 -2.50 -24.83 12.03
CA ILE A 19 -3.40 -24.06 12.90
C ILE A 19 -4.80 -24.10 12.27
N ASN A 20 -5.74 -24.72 12.98
CA ASN A 20 -7.15 -24.77 12.60
C ASN A 20 -7.92 -23.74 13.41
N VAL A 21 -8.63 -22.83 12.69
CA VAL A 21 -9.53 -21.85 13.32
C VAL A 21 -10.94 -22.08 12.77
N GLY A 22 -11.88 -22.42 13.64
CA GLY A 22 -13.26 -22.71 13.27
C GLY A 22 -13.97 -21.50 12.63
N SER A 23 -14.94 -21.78 11.75
CA SER A 23 -15.75 -20.72 11.12
C SER A 23 -16.40 -19.81 12.16
N GLY A 24 -16.45 -18.51 11.87
CA GLY A 24 -17.02 -17.48 12.77
C GLY A 24 -16.15 -17.16 13.97
N THR A 25 -14.96 -17.75 14.12
CA THR A 25 -14.01 -17.42 15.19
C THR A 25 -12.80 -16.67 14.68
N THR A 26 -12.25 -15.82 15.53
CA THR A 26 -10.97 -15.13 15.31
C THR A 26 -10.03 -15.49 16.45
N GLN A 27 -8.81 -15.90 16.14
CA GLN A 27 -7.76 -16.20 17.11
C GLN A 27 -6.47 -15.50 16.71
N THR A 28 -5.75 -14.94 17.69
CA THR A 28 -4.36 -14.52 17.47
C THR A 28 -3.43 -15.72 17.51
N GLN A 29 -2.24 -15.60 16.91
CA GLN A 29 -1.22 -16.65 16.98
C GLN A 29 -0.90 -17.05 18.43
N THR A 30 -0.88 -16.10 19.37
CA THR A 30 -0.65 -16.37 20.80
C THR A 30 -1.77 -17.18 21.42
N GLN A 31 -3.04 -16.90 21.09
CA GLN A 31 -4.19 -17.69 21.55
C GLN A 31 -4.18 -19.10 20.97
N ALA A 32 -3.64 -19.27 19.76
CA ALA A 32 -3.41 -20.58 19.15
C ALA A 32 -2.21 -21.35 19.75
N GLY A 33 -1.51 -20.76 20.72
CA GLY A 33 -0.37 -21.39 21.42
C GLY A 33 1.00 -21.03 20.87
N TYR A 34 1.09 -20.09 19.92
CA TYR A 34 2.33 -19.69 19.26
C TYR A 34 2.66 -18.23 19.52
N PRO A 35 3.35 -17.86 20.60
CA PRO A 35 3.72 -16.46 20.85
C PRO A 35 4.64 -15.91 19.76
N THR A 36 5.49 -16.76 19.17
CA THR A 36 6.30 -16.48 17.98
C THR A 36 6.37 -17.73 17.10
N LEU A 37 6.50 -17.53 15.78
CA LEU A 37 6.72 -18.58 14.79
C LEU A 37 8.15 -18.45 14.24
N SER A 38 8.91 -19.53 14.27
CA SER A 38 10.31 -19.55 13.83
C SER A 38 10.70 -20.89 13.22
N GLY A 39 11.82 -20.91 12.50
CA GLY A 39 12.38 -22.11 11.87
C GLY A 39 11.83 -22.36 10.46
N SER A 40 12.13 -23.54 9.91
CA SER A 40 11.87 -23.87 8.51
C SER A 40 10.63 -24.75 8.28
N LEU A 41 9.87 -25.09 9.31
CA LEU A 41 8.64 -25.85 9.15
C LEU A 41 7.57 -25.00 8.45
N PRO A 42 6.83 -25.58 7.48
CA PRO A 42 5.71 -24.87 6.87
C PRO A 42 4.61 -24.57 7.89
N LEU A 43 3.95 -23.43 7.73
CA LEU A 43 2.71 -23.09 8.42
C LEU A 43 1.52 -23.39 7.51
N VAL A 44 0.52 -24.11 8.02
CA VAL A 44 -0.72 -24.41 7.31
C VAL A 44 -1.90 -23.86 8.12
N LYS A 45 -2.57 -22.86 7.58
CA LYS A 45 -3.82 -22.32 8.13
C LYS A 45 -5.01 -23.08 7.52
N THR A 46 -5.82 -23.68 8.37
CA THR A 46 -7.05 -24.41 7.99
C THR A 46 -8.27 -23.89 8.75
N GLY A 47 -9.47 -24.37 8.35
CA GLY A 47 -10.73 -23.95 8.96
C GLY A 47 -11.18 -22.55 8.56
N GLY A 48 -12.49 -22.31 8.52
CA GLY A 48 -13.12 -21.12 7.94
C GLY A 48 -13.05 -19.84 8.79
N GLY A 49 -12.38 -19.86 9.95
CA GLY A 49 -12.20 -18.68 10.80
C GLY A 49 -10.94 -17.88 10.45
N THR A 50 -10.65 -16.85 11.26
CA THR A 50 -9.52 -15.93 11.07
C THR A 50 -8.40 -16.22 12.06
N LEU A 51 -7.17 -16.44 11.55
CA LEU A 51 -5.94 -16.43 12.33
C LEU A 51 -5.24 -15.08 12.16
N VAL A 52 -4.96 -14.39 13.26
CA VAL A 52 -4.28 -13.08 13.24
C VAL A 52 -2.83 -13.26 13.67
N ILE A 53 -1.89 -12.89 12.80
CA ILE A 53 -0.45 -12.89 13.08
C ILE A 53 -0.06 -11.52 13.62
N THR A 54 0.13 -11.45 14.94
CA THR A 54 0.37 -10.20 15.68
C THR A 54 1.82 -9.95 16.05
N ALA A 55 2.68 -10.97 15.96
CA ALA A 55 4.09 -10.86 16.30
C ALA A 55 4.96 -10.77 15.04
N ALA A 56 6.14 -10.19 15.21
CA ALA A 56 7.24 -10.37 14.28
C ALA A 56 7.73 -11.84 14.38
N ASN A 57 7.80 -12.53 13.24
CA ASN A 57 8.18 -13.94 13.19
C ASN A 57 9.43 -14.13 12.32
N THR A 58 10.18 -15.17 12.60
CA THR A 58 11.37 -15.57 11.85
C THR A 58 11.17 -16.90 11.11
N LEU A 59 9.91 -17.20 10.76
CA LEU A 59 9.55 -18.38 10.01
C LEU A 59 10.10 -18.29 8.57
N THR A 60 10.90 -19.28 8.17
CA THR A 60 11.44 -19.38 6.80
C THR A 60 10.73 -20.44 5.97
N GLY A 61 9.93 -21.30 6.60
CA GLY A 61 9.05 -22.24 5.91
C GLY A 61 7.91 -21.50 5.20
N SER A 62 7.32 -22.13 4.17
CA SER A 62 6.17 -21.55 3.48
C SER A 62 4.94 -21.48 4.40
N THR A 63 4.11 -20.47 4.18
CA THR A 63 2.81 -20.30 4.87
C THR A 63 1.70 -20.48 3.87
N SER A 64 0.92 -21.57 3.97
CA SER A 64 -0.23 -21.83 3.10
C SER A 64 -1.54 -21.55 3.83
N VAL A 65 -2.46 -20.86 3.16
CA VAL A 65 -3.82 -20.63 3.64
C VAL A 65 -4.77 -21.47 2.81
N GLN A 66 -5.26 -22.57 3.39
CA GLN A 66 -6.12 -23.52 2.69
C GLN A 66 -7.61 -23.15 2.80
N GLN A 67 -8.00 -22.51 3.90
CA GLN A 67 -9.38 -22.11 4.14
C GLN A 67 -9.46 -20.97 5.15
N GLY A 68 -10.46 -20.10 5.02
CA GLY A 68 -10.67 -18.94 5.90
C GLY A 68 -9.60 -17.88 5.72
N THR A 69 -9.33 -17.08 6.74
CA THR A 69 -8.48 -15.91 6.64
C THR A 69 -7.22 -16.03 7.50
N LEU A 70 -6.07 -15.67 6.93
CA LEU A 70 -4.85 -15.34 7.64
C LEU A 70 -4.67 -13.83 7.60
N GLN A 71 -4.85 -13.15 8.73
CA GLN A 71 -4.67 -11.71 8.81
C GLN A 71 -3.26 -11.38 9.32
N LEU A 72 -2.51 -10.58 8.57
CA LEU A 72 -1.25 -10.02 9.00
C LEU A 72 -1.51 -8.72 9.76
N ALA A 73 -1.02 -8.63 10.99
CA ALA A 73 -1.20 -7.46 11.87
C ALA A 73 0.13 -6.98 12.47
N ASN A 74 1.25 -7.33 11.82
CA ASN A 74 2.58 -6.88 12.20
C ASN A 74 3.43 -6.70 10.93
N ALA A 75 4.24 -5.66 10.90
CA ALA A 75 5.09 -5.33 9.73
C ALA A 75 6.07 -6.45 9.35
N ALA A 76 6.50 -7.25 10.31
CA ALA A 76 7.39 -8.40 10.11
C ALA A 76 6.68 -9.74 10.38
N ALA A 77 5.36 -9.81 10.14
CA ALA A 77 4.57 -11.02 10.42
C ALA A 77 5.13 -12.27 9.73
N LEU A 78 5.49 -12.17 8.45
CA LEU A 78 5.98 -13.26 7.60
C LEU A 78 7.11 -12.79 6.68
N ALA A 79 8.01 -11.94 7.18
CA ALA A 79 9.04 -11.28 6.37
C ALA A 79 10.02 -12.24 5.65
N SER A 80 10.14 -13.47 6.11
CA SER A 80 11.03 -14.49 5.52
C SER A 80 10.27 -15.70 4.97
N SER A 81 8.94 -15.69 4.99
CA SER A 81 8.11 -16.82 4.56
C SER A 81 7.52 -16.58 3.18
N LYS A 82 7.42 -17.63 2.36
CA LYS A 82 6.59 -17.63 1.15
C LYS A 82 5.13 -17.81 1.53
N VAL A 83 4.29 -16.85 1.20
CA VAL A 83 2.85 -16.85 1.50
C VAL A 83 2.08 -17.37 0.29
N ILE A 84 1.20 -18.36 0.52
CA ILE A 84 0.48 -19.08 -0.54
C ILE A 84 -1.01 -19.12 -0.19
N PRO A 85 -1.83 -18.17 -0.63
CA PRO A 85 -3.28 -18.26 -0.54
C PRO A 85 -3.79 -19.29 -1.56
N LEU A 86 -4.36 -20.41 -1.09
CA LEU A 86 -4.97 -21.43 -1.92
C LEU A 86 -6.46 -21.15 -2.10
N ALA A 87 -7.10 -21.82 -3.06
CA ALA A 87 -8.53 -21.68 -3.29
C ALA A 87 -9.35 -21.88 -2.00
N GLY A 88 -10.17 -20.91 -1.62
CA GLY A 88 -10.91 -20.86 -0.35
C GLY A 88 -10.14 -20.24 0.82
N GLY A 89 -8.87 -19.90 0.64
CA GLY A 89 -8.04 -19.18 1.61
C GLY A 89 -7.86 -17.72 1.24
N THR A 90 -7.86 -16.84 2.25
CA THR A 90 -7.61 -15.41 2.10
C THR A 90 -6.44 -15.01 3.00
N VAL A 91 -5.50 -14.26 2.45
CA VAL A 91 -4.52 -13.49 3.24
C VAL A 91 -5.03 -12.05 3.29
N SER A 92 -5.18 -11.46 4.47
CA SER A 92 -5.60 -10.06 4.60
C SER A 92 -4.59 -9.25 5.40
N LEU A 93 -4.48 -7.97 5.12
CA LEU A 93 -3.74 -7.03 5.94
C LEU A 93 -4.65 -6.40 7.00
N ALA A 94 -4.11 -6.12 8.18
CA ALA A 94 -4.79 -5.22 9.11
C ALA A 94 -4.84 -3.80 8.48
N PRO A 95 -5.84 -2.98 8.84
CA PRO A 95 -5.94 -1.62 8.30
C PRO A 95 -4.64 -0.82 8.49
N TYR A 96 -4.24 -0.07 7.45
CA TYR A 96 -3.03 0.77 7.40
C TYR A 96 -1.71 0.02 7.60
N LEU A 97 -1.73 -1.32 7.57
CA LEU A 97 -0.51 -2.09 7.75
C LEU A 97 0.40 -1.96 6.53
N GLN A 98 1.65 -1.60 6.77
CA GLN A 98 2.75 -1.76 5.82
C GLN A 98 3.57 -2.98 6.27
N THR A 99 3.69 -3.99 5.41
CA THR A 99 4.34 -5.25 5.76
C THR A 99 5.23 -5.76 4.64
N THR A 100 6.25 -6.53 5.02
CA THR A 100 7.05 -7.29 4.06
C THR A 100 6.76 -8.77 4.23
N VAL A 101 6.68 -9.50 3.11
CA VAL A 101 6.68 -10.96 3.07
C VAL A 101 7.88 -11.46 2.28
N GLY A 102 8.39 -12.66 2.59
CA GLY A 102 9.58 -13.21 1.93
C GLY A 102 9.33 -13.49 0.44
N ASP A 103 8.19 -14.09 0.14
CA ASP A 103 7.69 -14.38 -1.21
C ASP A 103 6.16 -14.45 -1.16
N LEU A 104 5.49 -14.31 -2.28
CA LEU A 104 4.03 -14.38 -2.40
C LEU A 104 3.64 -15.13 -3.67
N ALA A 105 2.71 -16.06 -3.56
CA ALA A 105 2.11 -16.78 -4.70
C ALA A 105 0.62 -16.38 -4.86
N PRO A 106 0.30 -15.17 -5.33
CA PRO A 106 -1.07 -14.65 -5.35
C PRO A 106 -1.94 -15.36 -6.40
N ASN A 107 -1.31 -16.00 -7.38
CA ASN A 107 -1.99 -16.74 -8.45
C ASN A 107 -2.27 -18.22 -8.09
N ALA A 108 -2.14 -18.60 -6.81
CA ALA A 108 -2.40 -19.97 -6.34
C ALA A 108 -3.90 -20.30 -6.15
N GLY A 109 -4.79 -19.39 -6.55
CA GLY A 109 -6.24 -19.57 -6.55
C GLY A 109 -6.99 -19.01 -5.35
N GLY A 110 -6.28 -18.51 -4.32
CA GLY A 110 -6.83 -17.76 -3.19
C GLY A 110 -6.76 -16.25 -3.37
N LEU A 111 -7.13 -15.52 -2.34
CA LEU A 111 -7.22 -14.07 -2.35
C LEU A 111 -6.17 -13.42 -1.43
N VAL A 112 -5.60 -12.31 -1.86
CA VAL A 112 -4.86 -11.38 -1.01
C VAL A 112 -5.66 -10.08 -0.94
N ASP A 113 -6.12 -9.71 0.25
CA ASP A 113 -6.84 -8.47 0.51
C ASP A 113 -5.92 -7.48 1.25
N LEU A 114 -5.55 -6.42 0.57
CA LEU A 114 -4.68 -5.38 1.12
C LEU A 114 -5.39 -4.48 2.13
N ALA A 115 -6.72 -4.53 2.21
CA ALA A 115 -7.52 -3.50 2.90
C ALA A 115 -7.08 -2.10 2.40
N ASN A 116 -6.57 -1.25 3.29
CA ASN A 116 -5.91 0.01 2.93
C ASN A 116 -4.41 0.01 3.32
N GLY A 117 -3.79 -1.15 3.27
CA GLY A 117 -2.38 -1.36 3.56
C GLY A 117 -1.49 -1.46 2.33
N LEU A 118 -0.24 -1.84 2.60
CA LEU A 118 0.82 -2.03 1.62
C LEU A 118 1.57 -3.32 1.93
N VAL A 119 1.84 -4.13 0.91
CA VAL A 119 2.72 -5.30 1.00
C VAL A 119 3.90 -5.17 0.06
N THR A 120 5.11 -5.33 0.59
CA THR A 120 6.32 -5.55 -0.21
C THR A 120 6.65 -7.03 -0.22
N VAL A 121 6.82 -7.60 -1.40
CA VAL A 121 7.28 -8.97 -1.60
C VAL A 121 8.78 -8.91 -1.87
N ALA A 122 9.58 -9.45 -0.94
CA ALA A 122 11.03 -9.28 -0.97
C ALA A 122 11.70 -9.98 -2.15
N SER A 123 11.12 -11.08 -2.65
CA SER A 123 11.66 -11.81 -3.81
C SER A 123 10.63 -12.82 -4.34
N GLY A 124 10.92 -13.41 -5.51
CA GLY A 124 10.19 -14.57 -6.04
C GLY A 124 8.92 -14.26 -6.83
N LEU A 125 8.31 -13.12 -6.66
CA LEU A 125 7.16 -12.67 -7.45
C LEU A 125 7.63 -11.72 -8.55
N SER A 126 7.35 -12.07 -9.81
CA SER A 126 7.67 -11.20 -10.93
C SER A 126 6.66 -10.04 -11.07
N PRO A 127 7.05 -8.87 -11.63
CA PRO A 127 6.11 -7.80 -11.94
C PRO A 127 4.93 -8.26 -12.79
N THR A 128 5.15 -9.14 -13.77
CA THR A 128 4.09 -9.68 -14.63
C THR A 128 3.09 -10.53 -13.85
N ASP A 129 3.58 -11.40 -12.95
CA ASP A 129 2.70 -12.23 -12.11
C ASP A 129 1.93 -11.38 -11.09
N LEU A 130 2.56 -10.29 -10.59
CA LEU A 130 1.91 -9.33 -9.71
C LEU A 130 0.75 -8.64 -10.42
N VAL A 131 0.99 -8.08 -11.62
CA VAL A 131 -0.08 -7.42 -12.41
C VAL A 131 -1.20 -8.41 -12.76
N THR A 132 -0.86 -9.63 -13.16
CA THR A 132 -1.84 -10.69 -13.42
C THR A 132 -2.73 -10.93 -12.19
N ALA A 133 -2.15 -10.97 -11.00
CA ALA A 133 -2.91 -11.14 -9.77
C ALA A 133 -3.78 -9.91 -9.42
N ILE A 134 -3.28 -8.70 -9.66
CA ILE A 134 -4.04 -7.46 -9.45
C ILE A 134 -5.25 -7.41 -10.40
N VAL A 135 -5.05 -7.71 -11.68
CA VAL A 135 -6.15 -7.73 -12.67
C VAL A 135 -7.21 -8.78 -12.29
N ALA A 136 -6.80 -9.95 -11.78
CA ALA A 136 -7.73 -10.96 -11.29
C ALA A 136 -8.55 -10.47 -10.07
N GLY A 137 -7.92 -9.77 -9.13
CA GLY A 137 -8.58 -9.19 -7.96
C GLY A 137 -9.44 -7.97 -8.29
N ARG A 138 -9.06 -7.19 -9.31
CA ARG A 138 -9.82 -6.04 -9.82
C ARG A 138 -11.16 -6.46 -10.41
N GLY A 139 -11.19 -7.61 -11.12
CA GLY A 139 -12.39 -8.07 -11.81
C GLY A 139 -12.86 -7.05 -12.84
N ASP A 140 -14.12 -6.65 -12.74
CA ASP A 140 -14.74 -5.65 -13.63
C ASP A 140 -14.44 -4.18 -13.26
N GLY A 141 -13.52 -3.98 -12.34
CA GLY A 141 -13.19 -2.66 -11.76
C GLY A 141 -13.79 -2.41 -10.38
N SER A 142 -14.64 -3.32 -9.89
CA SER A 142 -15.29 -3.21 -8.58
C SER A 142 -14.41 -3.68 -7.41
N TRP A 143 -13.25 -4.27 -7.66
CA TRP A 143 -12.33 -4.86 -6.68
C TRP A 143 -12.95 -5.99 -5.86
N THR A 144 -13.92 -6.71 -6.44
CA THR A 144 -14.63 -7.82 -5.81
C THR A 144 -14.22 -9.18 -6.37
N GLY A 145 -13.06 -9.28 -6.99
CA GLY A 145 -12.49 -10.53 -7.47
C GLY A 145 -12.35 -11.57 -6.35
N THR A 146 -12.43 -12.84 -6.70
CA THR A 146 -12.39 -13.95 -5.73
C THR A 146 -11.03 -14.63 -5.64
N SER A 147 -10.05 -14.16 -6.42
CA SER A 147 -8.65 -14.63 -6.43
C SER A 147 -7.72 -13.50 -6.82
N GLY A 148 -6.43 -13.69 -6.61
CA GLY A 148 -5.43 -12.68 -6.92
C GLY A 148 -5.24 -11.67 -5.80
N ILE A 149 -5.02 -10.39 -6.14
CA ILE A 149 -4.80 -9.30 -5.18
C ILE A 149 -5.89 -8.26 -5.32
N THR A 150 -6.56 -7.96 -4.24
CA THR A 150 -7.62 -6.96 -4.16
C THR A 150 -7.42 -6.02 -2.96
N SER A 151 -8.30 -5.04 -2.85
CA SER A 151 -8.48 -4.21 -1.66
C SER A 151 -9.97 -4.10 -1.35
N SER A 152 -10.39 -4.64 -0.22
CA SER A 152 -11.76 -4.52 0.26
C SER A 152 -12.15 -3.07 0.56
N VAL A 153 -11.17 -2.21 0.87
CA VAL A 153 -11.38 -0.77 1.05
C VAL A 153 -11.58 -0.10 -0.30
N ALA A 154 -10.75 -0.40 -1.32
CA ALA A 154 -10.96 0.10 -2.67
C ALA A 154 -12.33 -0.32 -3.22
N ALA A 155 -12.77 -1.57 -2.97
CA ALA A 155 -14.11 -2.02 -3.35
C ALA A 155 -15.22 -1.18 -2.69
N SER A 156 -15.06 -0.86 -1.41
CA SER A 156 -16.03 -0.02 -0.68
C SER A 156 -16.04 1.41 -1.18
N ASP A 157 -14.87 1.97 -1.51
CA ASP A 157 -14.73 3.33 -2.04
C ASP A 157 -15.32 3.46 -3.45
N VAL A 158 -15.01 2.52 -4.32
CA VAL A 158 -15.57 2.49 -5.69
C VAL A 158 -17.10 2.37 -5.66
N ALA A 159 -17.65 1.60 -4.71
CA ALA A 159 -19.10 1.47 -4.54
C ALA A 159 -19.81 2.80 -4.19
N VAL A 160 -19.07 3.78 -3.67
CA VAL A 160 -19.57 5.14 -3.39
C VAL A 160 -18.97 6.20 -4.34
N SER A 161 -18.48 5.74 -5.50
CA SER A 161 -17.90 6.59 -6.56
C SER A 161 -16.63 7.35 -6.16
N LEU A 162 -15.85 6.82 -5.22
CA LEU A 162 -14.51 7.30 -4.93
C LEU A 162 -13.51 6.43 -5.73
N PRO A 163 -12.78 6.98 -6.71
CA PRO A 163 -11.82 6.22 -7.50
C PRO A 163 -10.67 5.73 -6.61
N ARG A 164 -10.58 4.41 -6.44
CA ARG A 164 -9.51 3.73 -5.71
C ARG A 164 -9.13 2.44 -6.42
N ALA A 165 -7.91 2.02 -6.17
CA ALA A 165 -7.28 0.92 -6.89
C ALA A 165 -6.28 0.18 -6.01
N VAL A 166 -5.58 -0.79 -6.58
CA VAL A 166 -4.36 -1.40 -6.04
C VAL A 166 -3.19 -0.97 -6.91
N GLY A 167 -2.44 0.02 -6.50
CA GLY A 167 -1.21 0.41 -7.18
C GLY A 167 -0.08 -0.60 -6.97
N TRP A 168 0.94 -0.57 -7.84
CA TRP A 168 2.07 -1.48 -7.75
C TRP A 168 3.37 -0.87 -8.26
N LEU A 169 4.49 -1.37 -7.72
CA LEU A 169 5.84 -0.96 -8.13
C LEU A 169 6.74 -2.17 -8.33
N ASP A 170 7.57 -2.12 -9.36
CA ASP A 170 8.82 -2.87 -9.44
C ASP A 170 9.90 -2.01 -8.79
N ASN A 171 10.46 -2.47 -7.67
CA ASN A 171 11.46 -1.69 -6.92
C ASN A 171 12.87 -1.76 -7.55
N GLY A 172 13.06 -2.56 -8.61
CA GLY A 172 14.31 -2.66 -9.35
C GLY A 172 15.41 -3.47 -8.65
N ASP A 173 15.16 -3.96 -7.44
CA ASP A 173 16.08 -4.80 -6.65
C ASP A 173 15.63 -6.28 -6.58
N GLY A 174 14.62 -6.65 -7.37
CA GLY A 174 13.99 -7.97 -7.37
C GLY A 174 12.82 -8.09 -6.39
N SER A 175 12.50 -7.04 -5.67
CA SER A 175 11.28 -6.93 -4.88
C SER A 175 10.19 -6.17 -5.64
N VAL A 176 8.94 -6.42 -5.27
CA VAL A 176 7.78 -5.71 -5.81
C VAL A 176 6.87 -5.25 -4.67
N THR A 177 6.13 -4.18 -4.90
CA THR A 177 5.20 -3.62 -3.91
C THR A 177 3.80 -3.53 -4.50
N ALA A 178 2.78 -3.86 -3.69
CA ALA A 178 1.38 -3.59 -3.99
C ALA A 178 0.73 -2.86 -2.81
N ALA A 179 -0.10 -1.87 -3.10
CA ALA A 179 -0.74 -1.05 -2.07
C ALA A 179 -2.17 -0.65 -2.48
N TYR A 180 -3.03 -0.43 -1.49
CA TYR A 180 -4.20 0.39 -1.71
C TYR A 180 -3.77 1.78 -2.18
N ALA A 181 -4.32 2.23 -3.30
CA ALA A 181 -3.89 3.46 -3.97
C ALA A 181 -5.06 4.21 -4.60
N ALA A 182 -4.85 5.47 -4.90
CA ALA A 182 -5.67 6.24 -5.82
C ALA A 182 -4.99 6.30 -7.19
N PRO A 183 -5.73 6.27 -8.31
CA PRO A 183 -5.16 6.68 -9.59
C PRO A 183 -4.47 8.03 -9.46
N GLY A 184 -3.26 8.14 -9.97
CA GLY A 184 -2.44 9.34 -9.81
C GLY A 184 -1.37 9.26 -8.70
N ASP A 185 -1.49 8.37 -7.71
CA ASP A 185 -0.44 8.08 -6.74
C ASP A 185 0.53 7.07 -7.36
N THR A 186 1.52 7.57 -8.06
CA THR A 186 2.46 6.74 -8.84
C THR A 186 3.54 6.10 -7.99
N ASN A 187 3.91 6.72 -6.85
CA ASN A 187 4.99 6.30 -5.97
C ASN A 187 4.51 5.54 -4.72
N LEU A 188 3.17 5.42 -4.53
CA LEU A 188 2.50 4.73 -3.43
C LEU A 188 2.79 5.33 -2.04
N ASP A 189 2.91 6.65 -1.94
CA ASP A 189 3.10 7.37 -0.67
C ASP A 189 1.79 7.90 -0.07
N TRP A 190 0.65 7.59 -0.73
CA TRP A 190 -0.71 8.01 -0.37
C TRP A 190 -0.96 9.52 -0.47
N GLN A 191 -0.20 10.19 -1.29
CA GLN A 191 -0.46 11.54 -1.75
C GLN A 191 -0.57 11.50 -3.28
N VAL A 192 -1.17 12.51 -3.86
CA VAL A 192 -1.15 12.76 -5.31
C VAL A 192 -0.63 14.16 -5.48
N ASP A 193 0.64 14.29 -5.86
CA ASP A 193 1.31 15.58 -5.89
C ASP A 193 2.16 15.82 -7.16
N VAL A 194 3.05 16.79 -7.09
CA VAL A 194 3.91 17.17 -8.22
C VAL A 194 4.90 16.06 -8.61
N LEU A 195 5.28 15.17 -7.68
CA LEU A 195 6.19 14.06 -7.98
C LEU A 195 5.49 13.04 -8.86
N ASP A 196 4.21 12.76 -8.56
CA ASP A 196 3.39 11.85 -9.35
C ASP A 196 3.09 12.40 -10.73
N ALA A 197 2.73 13.68 -10.81
CA ALA A 197 2.54 14.35 -12.09
C ALA A 197 3.84 14.36 -12.93
N SER A 198 5.00 14.48 -12.27
CA SER A 198 6.30 14.37 -12.93
C SER A 198 6.52 12.97 -13.47
N ASN A 199 6.21 11.91 -12.72
CA ASN A 199 6.32 10.53 -13.19
C ASN A 199 5.41 10.29 -14.39
N PHE A 200 4.14 10.67 -14.30
CA PHE A 200 3.16 10.55 -15.39
C PHE A 200 3.62 11.21 -16.70
N LEU A 201 4.31 12.34 -16.62
CA LEU A 201 4.72 13.11 -17.79
C LEU A 201 6.12 12.79 -18.28
N SER A 202 7.09 12.49 -17.39
CA SER A 202 8.51 12.45 -17.72
C SER A 202 8.96 11.17 -18.44
N PHE A 203 8.24 10.07 -18.28
CA PHE A 203 8.56 8.81 -18.95
C PHE A 203 8.23 8.82 -20.46
N GLY A 204 7.48 9.82 -20.94
CA GLY A 204 7.12 9.95 -22.35
C GLY A 204 6.25 8.81 -22.87
N LYS A 205 5.44 8.20 -21.98
CA LYS A 205 4.54 7.10 -22.32
C LYS A 205 3.17 7.57 -22.79
N PHE A 206 2.76 8.79 -22.44
CA PHE A 206 1.45 9.32 -22.76
C PHE A 206 1.21 9.34 -24.26
N ASP A 207 0.11 8.72 -24.72
CA ASP A 207 -0.33 8.59 -26.12
C ASP A 207 0.75 8.03 -27.07
N SER A 208 1.72 7.26 -26.51
CA SER A 208 2.84 6.70 -27.28
C SER A 208 2.58 5.30 -27.81
N GLY A 209 1.60 4.58 -27.24
CA GLY A 209 1.35 3.16 -27.48
C GLY A 209 2.44 2.23 -26.94
N LEU A 210 3.41 2.75 -26.16
CA LEU A 210 4.45 1.95 -25.53
C LEU A 210 3.91 1.32 -24.24
N ALA A 211 4.36 0.09 -23.94
CA ALA A 211 4.02 -0.58 -22.69
C ALA A 211 4.41 0.26 -21.49
N ALA A 212 3.53 0.33 -20.52
CA ALA A 212 3.67 1.15 -19.32
C ALA A 212 3.36 0.39 -18.04
N THR A 213 3.74 0.99 -16.91
CA THR A 213 3.53 0.48 -15.56
C THR A 213 2.71 1.50 -14.75
N TRP A 214 2.26 1.09 -13.54
CA TRP A 214 1.59 2.00 -12.61
C TRP A 214 2.42 3.27 -12.33
N LEU A 215 3.73 3.12 -12.09
CA LEU A 215 4.65 4.25 -11.87
C LEU A 215 4.66 5.22 -13.05
N GLU A 216 4.49 4.70 -14.27
CA GLU A 216 4.52 5.48 -15.51
C GLU A 216 3.15 6.04 -15.88
N GLY A 217 2.08 5.63 -15.17
CA GLY A 217 0.75 6.19 -15.31
C GLY A 217 -0.33 5.25 -15.88
N ASP A 218 -0.08 3.95 -16.04
CA ASP A 218 -1.10 2.95 -16.41
C ASP A 218 -1.98 2.64 -15.18
N PHE A 219 -3.04 3.43 -14.98
CA PHE A 219 -3.92 3.30 -13.83
C PHE A 219 -5.12 2.37 -14.08
N ASN A 220 -5.42 2.10 -15.33
CA ASN A 220 -6.51 1.22 -15.73
C ASN A 220 -6.06 -0.22 -16.01
N TYR A 221 -4.74 -0.50 -16.04
CA TYR A 221 -4.08 -1.80 -16.28
C TYR A 221 -4.26 -2.34 -17.70
N ASP A 222 -4.43 -1.48 -18.70
CA ASP A 222 -4.49 -1.90 -20.10
C ASP A 222 -3.11 -2.00 -20.77
N GLY A 223 -2.06 -1.58 -20.04
CA GLY A 223 -0.66 -1.69 -20.43
C GLY A 223 -0.12 -0.49 -21.22
N VAL A 224 -0.91 0.57 -21.38
CA VAL A 224 -0.49 1.83 -22.04
C VAL A 224 -0.84 3.02 -21.16
N VAL A 225 -0.41 4.22 -21.54
CA VAL A 225 -0.83 5.46 -20.87
C VAL A 225 -1.51 6.33 -21.91
N ASP A 226 -2.79 6.61 -21.70
CA ASP A 226 -3.58 7.43 -22.64
C ASP A 226 -4.52 8.41 -21.92
N VAL A 227 -5.52 8.92 -22.66
CA VAL A 227 -6.48 9.88 -22.14
C VAL A 227 -7.36 9.29 -21.03
N LEU A 228 -7.55 7.98 -20.96
CA LEU A 228 -8.35 7.34 -19.91
C LEU A 228 -7.59 7.38 -18.58
N ASP A 229 -6.28 7.11 -18.59
CA ASP A 229 -5.43 7.23 -17.40
C ASP A 229 -5.34 8.68 -16.90
N ALA A 230 -5.23 9.64 -17.83
CA ALA A 230 -5.29 11.05 -17.48
C ALA A 230 -6.64 11.41 -16.85
N ALA A 231 -7.75 10.85 -17.34
CA ALA A 231 -9.06 11.05 -16.74
C ALA A 231 -9.16 10.43 -15.35
N ASP A 232 -8.58 9.24 -15.15
CA ASP A 232 -8.51 8.59 -13.85
C ASP A 232 -7.66 9.41 -12.86
N PHE A 233 -6.49 9.90 -13.28
CA PHE A 233 -5.63 10.78 -12.47
C PHE A 233 -6.38 12.02 -11.97
N PHE A 234 -6.98 12.79 -12.88
CA PHE A 234 -7.69 14.02 -12.52
C PHE A 234 -9.05 13.77 -11.88
N GLY A 235 -9.68 12.64 -12.18
CA GLY A 235 -10.99 12.25 -11.66
C GLY A 235 -10.99 12.00 -10.15
N THR A 236 -9.84 11.73 -9.55
CA THR A 236 -9.73 11.52 -8.09
C THR A 236 -9.96 12.78 -7.27
N GLY A 237 -9.66 13.97 -7.82
CA GLY A 237 -9.69 15.24 -7.09
C GLY A 237 -8.67 15.33 -5.94
N LEU A 238 -7.64 14.48 -5.93
CA LEU A 238 -6.69 14.38 -4.82
C LEU A 238 -5.40 15.19 -5.02
N TYR A 239 -5.21 15.79 -6.19
CA TYR A 239 -3.98 16.53 -6.47
C TYR A 239 -3.77 17.65 -5.45
N ASP A 240 -2.62 17.60 -4.74
CA ASP A 240 -2.22 18.53 -3.67
C ASP A 240 -3.21 18.61 -2.48
N ALA A 241 -4.04 17.54 -2.32
CA ALA A 241 -5.02 17.45 -1.24
C ALA A 241 -4.44 16.84 0.06
N GLY A 242 -3.18 16.43 0.04
CA GLY A 242 -2.48 15.75 1.14
C GLY A 242 -2.75 14.25 1.19
N ASN A 243 -2.38 13.61 2.30
CA ASN A 243 -2.46 12.17 2.44
C ASN A 243 -3.93 11.69 2.53
N TYR A 244 -4.35 10.84 1.58
CA TYR A 244 -5.72 10.32 1.49
C TYR A 244 -5.94 9.01 2.27
N ASN A 245 -4.89 8.42 2.86
CA ASN A 245 -4.94 7.15 3.60
C ASN A 245 -4.40 7.30 5.02
N THR A 246 -4.96 8.24 5.79
CA THR A 246 -4.53 8.49 7.17
C THR A 246 -5.35 7.67 8.17
N PRO A 247 -4.70 7.01 9.17
CA PRO A 247 -5.42 6.35 10.25
C PRO A 247 -6.35 7.33 11.00
N PRO A 248 -7.56 6.90 11.41
CA PRO A 248 -8.43 7.72 12.24
C PRO A 248 -7.71 8.20 13.51
N GLY A 249 -7.72 9.50 13.74
CA GLY A 249 -7.04 10.11 14.90
C GLY A 249 -5.55 10.43 14.69
N ALA A 250 -4.95 10.09 13.55
CA ALA A 250 -3.73 10.73 13.13
C ALA A 250 -4.07 12.18 12.76
N SER A 251 -3.76 13.10 13.65
CA SER A 251 -3.88 14.54 13.35
C SER A 251 -2.97 14.80 12.15
N GLY A 252 -3.57 15.10 11.00
CA GLY A 252 -2.83 15.64 9.87
C GLY A 252 -1.93 16.76 10.42
N ILE A 253 -0.75 16.92 9.86
CA ILE A 253 0.10 18.08 10.15
C ILE A 253 -0.82 19.29 10.09
N ALA A 254 -0.95 19.99 11.22
CA ALA A 254 -1.80 21.18 11.28
C ALA A 254 -1.40 22.04 10.08
N ALA A 255 -2.36 22.34 9.22
CA ALA A 255 -2.12 23.21 8.07
C ALA A 255 -1.33 24.41 8.60
N VAL A 256 -0.14 24.64 8.08
CA VAL A 256 0.62 25.83 8.43
C VAL A 256 -0.31 27.00 8.17
N PRO A 257 -0.71 27.78 9.18
CA PRO A 257 -1.65 28.86 8.95
C PRO A 257 -1.04 29.77 7.90
N GLU A 258 -1.68 29.86 6.76
CA GLU A 258 -1.27 30.86 5.76
C GLU A 258 -1.19 32.22 6.45
N PRO A 259 -0.16 33.02 6.17
CA PRO A 259 -0.08 34.35 6.74
C PRO A 259 -1.41 35.05 6.48
N SER A 260 -2.12 35.46 7.52
CA SER A 260 -3.43 36.06 7.35
C SER A 260 -3.34 37.20 6.35
N ALA A 261 -4.38 37.42 5.56
CA ALA A 261 -4.45 38.55 4.61
C ALA A 261 -4.06 39.88 5.28
N ALA A 262 -4.32 40.00 6.59
CA ALA A 262 -3.89 41.12 7.41
C ALA A 262 -2.34 41.20 7.56
N THR A 263 -1.65 40.06 7.73
CA THR A 263 -0.18 40.02 7.81
C THR A 263 0.46 40.35 6.47
N LEU A 264 -0.09 39.85 5.37
CA LEU A 264 0.38 40.18 4.02
C LEU A 264 0.11 41.66 3.69
N ALA A 265 -1.05 42.17 4.06
CA ALA A 265 -1.35 43.61 3.92
C ALA A 265 -0.41 44.51 4.76
N ALA A 266 -0.11 44.09 6.00
CA ALA A 266 0.83 44.82 6.86
C ALA A 266 2.26 44.85 6.29
N LEU A 267 2.72 43.70 5.72
CA LEU A 267 4.03 43.65 5.05
C LEU A 267 4.05 44.50 3.78
N ALA A 268 2.98 44.52 3.01
CA ALA A 268 2.86 45.39 1.84
C ALA A 268 2.89 46.87 2.21
N VAL A 269 2.14 47.29 3.23
CA VAL A 269 2.14 48.66 3.73
C VAL A 269 3.53 49.08 4.26
N ALA A 270 4.19 48.19 5.02
CA ALA A 270 5.56 48.45 5.52
C ALA A 270 6.56 48.58 4.35
N GLY A 271 6.43 47.75 3.32
CA GLY A 271 7.26 47.85 2.12
C GLY A 271 7.05 49.16 1.36
N TRP A 272 5.79 49.60 1.21
CA TRP A 272 5.48 50.88 0.59
C TRP A 272 6.01 52.10 1.40
N ALA A 273 5.86 52.05 2.72
CA ALA A 273 6.41 53.11 3.61
C ALA A 273 7.93 53.19 3.50
N ALA A 274 8.63 52.05 3.44
CA ALA A 274 10.10 52.04 3.28
C ALA A 274 10.55 52.61 1.93
N ILE A 275 9.81 52.34 0.85
CA ILE A 275 10.07 52.90 -0.49
C ILE A 275 9.79 54.40 -0.51
N GLY A 276 8.71 54.84 0.13
CA GLY A 276 8.35 56.27 0.27
C GLY A 276 9.43 57.04 1.00
N TYR A 277 9.92 56.51 2.13
CA TYR A 277 10.99 57.13 2.93
C TYR A 277 12.31 57.24 2.14
N ARG A 278 12.72 56.21 1.42
CA ARG A 278 13.91 56.26 0.55
C ARG A 278 13.78 57.30 -0.56
N ASN A 279 12.58 57.48 -1.14
CA ASN A 279 12.38 58.48 -2.19
C ASN A 279 12.37 59.91 -1.64
N GLN A 280 11.86 60.14 -0.44
CA GLN A 280 11.96 61.46 0.23
C GLN A 280 13.40 61.80 0.59
N ALA A 281 14.18 60.86 1.16
CA ALA A 281 15.59 61.05 1.47
C ALA A 281 16.42 61.42 0.22
N ARG A 282 16.12 60.77 -0.92
CA ARG A 282 16.79 61.10 -2.21
C ARG A 282 16.40 62.48 -2.77
N ARG A 283 15.19 62.98 -2.48
CA ARG A 283 14.77 64.32 -2.89
C ARG A 283 15.41 65.41 -2.02
N ALA A 284 15.59 65.20 -0.70
CA ALA A 284 16.24 66.13 0.20
C ALA A 284 17.71 66.32 -0.18
N CYS A 285 18.48 65.25 -0.51
CA CYS A 285 19.86 65.37 -0.96
C CYS A 285 20.04 66.04 -2.34
N ARG A 286 18.99 66.35 -3.07
CA ARG A 286 19.05 66.98 -4.41
C ARG A 286 18.81 68.48 -4.36
N HIS A 287 18.38 69.03 -3.20
CA HIS A 287 18.14 70.49 -3.01
C HIS A 287 19.30 71.22 -2.40
N ASP A 288 20.34 70.52 -1.93
CA ASP A 288 21.55 71.07 -1.34
C ASP A 288 22.77 71.06 -2.29
N ARG A 289 22.52 71.13 -3.61
CA ARG A 289 23.58 71.32 -4.60
C ARG A 289 23.24 72.46 -5.54
#